data_2ad3ba0abc4e6808961489eace7fbd46
#
_entry.id   2ad3ba0abc4e6808961489eace7fbd46
#
_cell.length_a   1.000
_cell.length_b   1.000
_cell.length_c   1.000
_cell.angle_alpha   90.00
_cell.angle_beta   90.00
_cell.angle_gamma   90.00
#
_symmetry.space_group_name_H-M   'P 1'
#
loop_
_entity.id
_entity.type
_entity.pdbx_description
1 polymer ?
#
loop_
_entity_poly.entity_id
_entity_poly.type
_entity_poly.pdbx_seq_one_letter_code
_entity_poly.pdbx_strand_id
1 'polypeptide(L)'
;MEFIQFHPTCLYHPQAKSFLISEAVRGEGGLLRRPDGSRFMPEHDSREELAPRDVVARAIDFEMKKHGLDCVFLDISHKSEDFLKEHFPNILARCLELGIDITRQPIPVVPAAHFSCGGIVTDLHARTDVTGLYAIGEAACTGLHGANRLASNSLLECLVFSEAAAADILANPRPRAESLPQWDESRVTDSDEAIVIAHNWDELRRFMWDYVGIVRTNKRLRRAQHRIRLLAREIEEFYSNFRVSNDLIEL
;
A
#
# COMPACT_ATOMS: atom_id res chain seq x y z
N MET A 1 -3.39 1.69 13.77
CA MET A 1 -3.88 1.09 12.52
C MET A 1 -4.97 0.09 12.84
N GLU A 2 -6.08 0.14 12.09
CA GLU A 2 -7.19 -0.79 12.27
C GLU A 2 -7.25 -1.80 11.13
N PHE A 3 -7.16 -1.30 9.87
CA PHE A 3 -7.26 -2.12 8.67
C PHE A 3 -6.30 -1.64 7.60
N ILE A 4 -5.91 -2.55 6.71
CA ILE A 4 -5.20 -2.23 5.46
C ILE A 4 -6.15 -2.50 4.30
N GLN A 5 -6.42 -1.47 3.51
CA GLN A 5 -7.13 -1.62 2.24
C GLN A 5 -6.17 -2.12 1.17
N PHE A 6 -6.56 -3.17 0.46
CA PHE A 6 -5.83 -3.65 -0.71
C PHE A 6 -6.46 -3.11 -1.99
N HIS A 7 -5.63 -2.62 -2.90
CA HIS A 7 -6.07 -2.37 -4.27
C HIS A 7 -5.98 -3.68 -5.05
N PRO A 8 -7.03 -4.08 -5.78
CA PRO A 8 -7.06 -5.40 -6.44
C PRO A 8 -6.11 -5.53 -7.63
N THR A 9 -5.80 -4.43 -8.32
CA THR A 9 -5.13 -4.45 -9.62
C THR A 9 -3.92 -3.52 -9.64
N CYS A 10 -2.81 -3.93 -9.02
CA CYS A 10 -1.50 -3.32 -9.24
C CYS A 10 -0.74 -4.10 -10.31
N LEU A 11 0.01 -3.39 -11.15
CA LEU A 11 0.79 -3.99 -12.23
C LEU A 11 1.85 -4.94 -11.67
N TYR A 12 1.79 -6.20 -12.08
CA TYR A 12 2.81 -7.19 -11.74
C TYR A 12 3.96 -7.14 -12.74
N HIS A 13 5.03 -6.45 -12.37
CA HIS A 13 6.24 -6.36 -13.17
C HIS A 13 7.43 -5.97 -12.27
N PRO A 14 8.62 -6.59 -12.43
CA PRO A 14 9.78 -6.33 -11.56
C PRO A 14 10.18 -4.85 -11.43
N GLN A 15 9.94 -4.06 -12.47
CA GLN A 15 10.29 -2.64 -12.53
C GLN A 15 9.10 -1.69 -12.28
N ALA A 16 7.91 -2.23 -12.01
CA ALA A 16 6.70 -1.39 -11.90
C ALA A 16 6.55 -0.69 -10.54
N LYS A 17 7.26 -1.11 -9.50
CA LYS A 17 7.16 -0.56 -8.13
C LYS A 17 5.71 -0.37 -7.69
N SER A 18 4.88 -1.40 -7.84
CA SER A 18 3.44 -1.40 -7.47
C SER A 18 2.60 -0.34 -8.19
N PHE A 19 2.86 -0.10 -9.48
CA PHE A 19 2.06 0.84 -10.29
C PHE A 19 0.59 0.42 -10.32
N LEU A 20 -0.28 1.37 -9.98
CA LEU A 20 -1.70 1.12 -9.81
C LEU A 20 -2.43 1.17 -11.15
N ILE A 21 -3.12 0.07 -11.52
CA ILE A 21 -4.07 0.07 -12.62
C ILE A 21 -5.43 0.47 -12.07
N SER A 22 -5.89 1.67 -12.46
CA SER A 22 -7.11 2.30 -11.93
C SER A 22 -8.32 1.37 -11.99
N GLU A 23 -9.18 1.50 -10.99
CA GLU A 23 -10.49 0.84 -10.95
C GLU A 23 -11.37 1.19 -12.17
N ALA A 24 -11.16 2.38 -12.75
CA ALA A 24 -11.87 2.79 -13.96
C ALA A 24 -11.68 1.83 -15.14
N VAL A 25 -10.54 1.12 -15.22
CA VAL A 25 -10.32 0.09 -16.28
C VAL A 25 -11.34 -1.04 -16.14
N ARG A 26 -11.67 -1.48 -14.91
CA ARG A 26 -12.76 -2.44 -14.67
C ARG A 26 -14.12 -1.81 -14.93
N GLY A 27 -14.31 -0.55 -14.55
CA GLY A 27 -15.52 0.23 -14.82
C GLY A 27 -15.84 0.33 -16.30
N GLU A 28 -14.83 0.43 -17.16
CA GLU A 28 -14.95 0.46 -18.61
C GLU A 28 -15.01 -0.93 -19.26
N GLY A 29 -15.18 -1.98 -18.46
CA GLY A 29 -15.40 -3.35 -18.93
C GLY A 29 -14.14 -4.22 -18.99
N GLY A 30 -13.05 -3.84 -18.31
CA GLY A 30 -11.88 -4.70 -18.16
C GLY A 30 -12.23 -6.00 -17.42
N LEU A 31 -11.81 -7.14 -17.97
CA LEU A 31 -12.15 -8.49 -17.51
C LEU A 31 -10.96 -9.14 -16.80
N LEU A 32 -11.20 -9.74 -15.63
CA LEU A 32 -10.20 -10.49 -14.88
C LEU A 32 -10.14 -11.94 -15.35
N ARG A 33 -8.93 -12.39 -15.74
CA ARG A 33 -8.71 -13.69 -16.35
C ARG A 33 -7.59 -14.46 -15.67
N ARG A 34 -7.71 -15.78 -15.66
CA ARG A 34 -6.62 -16.72 -15.35
C ARG A 34 -5.63 -16.78 -16.53
N PRO A 35 -4.43 -17.38 -16.37
CA PRO A 35 -3.46 -17.55 -17.46
C PRO A 35 -4.00 -18.32 -18.68
N ASP A 36 -4.99 -19.18 -18.47
CA ASP A 36 -5.67 -19.94 -19.54
C ASP A 36 -6.69 -19.12 -20.33
N GLY A 37 -6.87 -17.83 -19.97
CA GLY A 37 -7.84 -16.92 -20.58
C GLY A 37 -9.25 -16.99 -19.99
N SER A 38 -9.55 -17.93 -19.09
CA SER A 38 -10.89 -18.06 -18.47
C SER A 38 -11.15 -16.91 -17.48
N ARG A 39 -12.37 -16.38 -17.48
CA ARG A 39 -12.86 -15.42 -16.47
C ARG A 39 -13.14 -16.17 -15.16
N PHE A 40 -12.93 -15.50 -14.04
CA PHE A 40 -13.21 -16.09 -12.72
C PHE A 40 -14.16 -15.25 -11.84
N MET A 41 -14.28 -13.96 -12.06
CA MET A 41 -15.13 -13.09 -11.21
C MET A 41 -16.59 -13.54 -11.11
N PRO A 42 -17.24 -14.06 -12.17
CA PRO A 42 -18.61 -14.60 -12.07
C PRO A 42 -18.78 -15.74 -11.07
N GLU A 43 -17.70 -16.46 -10.75
CA GLU A 43 -17.70 -17.54 -9.74
C GLU A 43 -17.67 -17.00 -8.30
N HIS A 44 -17.27 -15.71 -8.11
CA HIS A 44 -17.04 -15.10 -6.81
C HIS A 44 -18.12 -14.09 -6.39
N ASP A 45 -18.65 -13.28 -7.34
CA ASP A 45 -19.65 -12.24 -7.03
C ASP A 45 -20.55 -11.98 -8.25
N SER A 46 -21.85 -11.77 -8.01
CA SER A 46 -22.82 -11.48 -9.08
C SER A 46 -22.60 -10.14 -9.79
N ARG A 47 -21.87 -9.20 -9.18
CA ARG A 47 -21.46 -7.92 -9.79
C ARG A 47 -20.17 -8.05 -10.60
N GLU A 48 -19.58 -9.23 -10.62
CA GLU A 48 -18.35 -9.57 -11.37
C GLU A 48 -17.21 -8.59 -11.07
N GLU A 49 -16.56 -8.05 -12.10
CA GLU A 49 -15.45 -7.09 -11.99
C GLU A 49 -15.87 -5.74 -11.39
N LEU A 50 -17.17 -5.43 -11.30
CA LEU A 50 -17.70 -4.24 -10.66
C LEU A 50 -17.99 -4.42 -9.16
N ALA A 51 -17.69 -5.59 -8.60
CA ALA A 51 -17.76 -5.81 -7.17
C ALA A 51 -16.81 -4.85 -6.40
N PRO A 52 -17.08 -4.54 -5.11
CA PRO A 52 -16.20 -3.72 -4.29
C PRO A 52 -14.75 -4.23 -4.27
N ARG A 53 -13.80 -3.33 -4.08
CA ARG A 53 -12.35 -3.61 -4.13
C ARG A 53 -11.93 -4.78 -3.26
N ASP A 54 -12.47 -4.88 -2.05
CA ASP A 54 -12.16 -5.94 -1.11
C ASP A 54 -12.65 -7.32 -1.61
N VAL A 55 -13.80 -7.37 -2.27
CA VAL A 55 -14.32 -8.60 -2.90
C VAL A 55 -13.43 -9.03 -4.04
N VAL A 56 -13.08 -8.11 -4.95
CA VAL A 56 -12.22 -8.40 -6.09
C VAL A 56 -10.82 -8.81 -5.63
N ALA A 57 -10.23 -8.11 -4.65
CA ALA A 57 -8.92 -8.44 -4.11
C ALA A 57 -8.89 -9.85 -3.48
N ARG A 58 -9.95 -10.23 -2.72
CA ARG A 58 -10.08 -11.58 -2.16
C ARG A 58 -10.25 -12.64 -3.24
N ALA A 59 -11.01 -12.36 -4.29
CA ALA A 59 -11.17 -13.28 -5.41
C ALA A 59 -9.85 -13.54 -6.12
N ILE A 60 -9.08 -12.49 -6.43
CA ILE A 60 -7.75 -12.61 -7.03
C ILE A 60 -6.80 -13.39 -6.12
N ASP A 61 -6.72 -13.06 -4.84
CA ASP A 61 -5.88 -13.77 -3.85
C ASP A 61 -6.24 -15.25 -3.77
N PHE A 62 -7.54 -15.58 -3.79
CA PHE A 62 -8.01 -16.95 -3.81
C PHE A 62 -7.55 -17.70 -5.08
N GLU A 63 -7.74 -17.11 -6.27
CA GLU A 63 -7.34 -17.72 -7.54
C GLU A 63 -5.82 -17.94 -7.60
N MET A 64 -5.05 -16.92 -7.20
CA MET A 64 -3.59 -17.03 -7.17
C MET A 64 -3.12 -18.18 -6.25
N LYS A 65 -3.67 -18.25 -5.03
CA LYS A 65 -3.28 -19.28 -4.05
C LYS A 65 -3.77 -20.67 -4.41
N LYS A 66 -4.97 -20.79 -4.97
CA LYS A 66 -5.57 -22.07 -5.40
C LYS A 66 -4.78 -22.69 -6.53
N HIS A 67 -4.34 -21.89 -7.48
CA HIS A 67 -3.68 -22.36 -8.71
C HIS A 67 -2.15 -22.18 -8.70
N GLY A 68 -1.56 -21.64 -7.63
CA GLY A 68 -0.12 -21.37 -7.53
C GLY A 68 0.37 -20.33 -8.53
N LEU A 69 -0.43 -19.29 -8.78
CA LEU A 69 -0.14 -18.24 -9.76
C LEU A 69 0.61 -17.08 -9.11
N ASP A 70 1.55 -16.49 -9.85
CA ASP A 70 2.23 -15.26 -9.43
C ASP A 70 1.38 -14.01 -9.69
N CYS A 71 0.49 -14.04 -10.69
CA CYS A 71 -0.43 -12.95 -11.03
C CYS A 71 -1.68 -13.49 -11.74
N VAL A 72 -2.67 -12.61 -11.89
CA VAL A 72 -3.80 -12.76 -12.82
C VAL A 72 -3.72 -11.68 -13.90
N PHE A 73 -4.65 -11.69 -14.86
CA PHE A 73 -4.62 -10.80 -16.00
C PHE A 73 -5.88 -9.94 -16.04
N LEU A 74 -5.70 -8.63 -16.24
CA LEU A 74 -6.77 -7.67 -16.49
C LEU A 74 -6.79 -7.35 -17.99
N ASP A 75 -7.82 -7.79 -18.68
CA ASP A 75 -7.97 -7.68 -20.13
C ASP A 75 -8.96 -6.56 -20.51
N ILE A 76 -8.46 -5.52 -21.18
CA ILE A 76 -9.22 -4.42 -21.76
C ILE A 76 -9.00 -4.32 -23.29
N SER A 77 -8.30 -5.27 -23.90
CA SER A 77 -7.88 -5.25 -25.30
C SER A 77 -9.04 -5.32 -26.30
N HIS A 78 -10.26 -5.57 -25.83
CA HIS A 78 -11.48 -5.50 -26.65
C HIS A 78 -11.91 -4.04 -26.97
N LYS A 79 -11.36 -3.04 -26.28
CA LYS A 79 -11.58 -1.62 -26.59
C LYS A 79 -10.61 -1.15 -27.70
N SER A 80 -11.05 -0.16 -28.48
CA SER A 80 -10.19 0.40 -29.53
C SER A 80 -8.96 1.11 -28.95
N GLU A 81 -7.90 1.17 -29.72
CA GLU A 81 -6.67 1.89 -29.36
C GLU A 81 -6.95 3.38 -29.07
N ASP A 82 -7.82 4.02 -29.86
CA ASP A 82 -8.19 5.43 -29.65
C ASP A 82 -8.91 5.63 -28.33
N PHE A 83 -9.83 4.71 -27.95
CA PHE A 83 -10.47 4.72 -26.67
C PHE A 83 -9.47 4.63 -25.51
N LEU A 84 -8.51 3.72 -25.60
CA LEU A 84 -7.49 3.52 -24.57
C LEU A 84 -6.53 4.72 -24.45
N LYS A 85 -6.21 5.37 -25.55
CA LYS A 85 -5.42 6.61 -25.57
C LYS A 85 -6.14 7.79 -24.93
N GLU A 86 -7.44 7.89 -25.13
CA GLU A 86 -8.26 8.98 -24.59
C GLU A 86 -8.55 8.79 -23.09
N HIS A 87 -8.96 7.56 -22.69
CA HIS A 87 -9.44 7.30 -21.33
C HIS A 87 -8.33 6.90 -20.34
N PHE A 88 -7.27 6.24 -20.83
CA PHE A 88 -6.21 5.68 -20.00
C PHE A 88 -4.79 6.01 -20.51
N PRO A 89 -4.49 7.29 -20.91
CA PRO A 89 -3.21 7.64 -21.51
C PRO A 89 -2.00 7.28 -20.63
N ASN A 90 -2.09 7.54 -19.32
CA ASN A 90 -1.00 7.27 -18.38
C ASN A 90 -0.78 5.77 -18.15
N ILE A 91 -1.86 4.98 -18.10
CA ILE A 91 -1.76 3.52 -17.95
C ILE A 91 -1.17 2.92 -19.21
N LEU A 92 -1.65 3.33 -20.39
CA LEU A 92 -1.12 2.88 -21.69
C LEU A 92 0.37 3.20 -21.81
N ALA A 93 0.76 4.45 -21.57
CA ALA A 93 2.16 4.87 -21.66
C ALA A 93 3.04 4.05 -20.71
N ARG A 94 2.62 3.91 -19.44
CA ARG A 94 3.39 3.17 -18.44
C ARG A 94 3.52 1.68 -18.77
N CYS A 95 2.46 1.05 -19.26
CA CYS A 95 2.50 -0.34 -19.68
C CYS A 95 3.43 -0.51 -20.91
N LEU A 96 3.35 0.38 -21.89
CA LEU A 96 4.23 0.35 -23.06
C LEU A 96 5.72 0.50 -22.69
N GLU A 97 6.06 1.40 -21.76
CA GLU A 97 7.44 1.52 -21.24
C GLU A 97 7.98 0.21 -20.66
N LEU A 98 7.10 -0.63 -20.14
CA LEU A 98 7.43 -1.93 -19.57
C LEU A 98 7.24 -3.10 -20.56
N GLY A 99 7.01 -2.80 -21.84
CA GLY A 99 6.84 -3.81 -22.90
C GLY A 99 5.45 -4.46 -22.94
N ILE A 100 4.45 -3.87 -22.27
CA ILE A 100 3.07 -4.40 -22.20
C ILE A 100 2.16 -3.51 -23.05
N ASP A 101 1.76 -3.99 -24.23
CA ASP A 101 0.80 -3.31 -25.10
C ASP A 101 -0.63 -3.71 -24.73
N ILE A 102 -1.30 -2.88 -23.94
CA ILE A 102 -2.67 -3.14 -23.44
C ILE A 102 -3.75 -3.09 -24.54
N THR A 103 -3.40 -2.64 -25.73
CA THR A 103 -4.30 -2.70 -26.91
C THR A 103 -4.38 -4.09 -27.52
N ARG A 104 -3.43 -4.97 -27.19
CA ARG A 104 -3.26 -6.29 -27.81
C ARG A 104 -3.16 -7.44 -26.84
N GLN A 105 -2.78 -7.15 -25.59
CA GLN A 105 -2.55 -8.18 -24.57
C GLN A 105 -3.08 -7.73 -23.21
N PRO A 106 -3.49 -8.67 -22.35
CA PRO A 106 -3.95 -8.35 -21.01
C PRO A 106 -2.79 -7.89 -20.10
N ILE A 107 -3.13 -7.09 -19.10
CA ILE A 107 -2.21 -6.53 -18.11
C ILE A 107 -2.02 -7.54 -16.97
N PRO A 108 -0.80 -8.00 -16.67
CA PRO A 108 -0.56 -8.82 -15.49
C PRO A 108 -0.77 -7.98 -14.22
N VAL A 109 -1.63 -8.44 -13.30
CA VAL A 109 -1.99 -7.71 -12.09
C VAL A 109 -2.01 -8.59 -10.86
N VAL A 110 -1.72 -7.95 -9.70
CA VAL A 110 -1.81 -8.54 -8.37
C VAL A 110 -2.47 -7.56 -7.41
N PRO A 111 -3.13 -8.02 -6.35
CA PRO A 111 -3.53 -7.12 -5.27
C PRO A 111 -2.30 -6.60 -4.54
N ALA A 112 -2.36 -5.36 -4.05
CA ALA A 112 -1.31 -4.79 -3.20
C ALA A 112 -1.91 -3.96 -2.07
N ALA A 113 -1.18 -3.84 -0.93
CA ALA A 113 -1.52 -2.91 0.13
C ALA A 113 -1.56 -1.49 -0.46
N HIS A 114 -2.62 -0.75 -0.15
CA HIS A 114 -2.92 0.49 -0.85
C HIS A 114 -3.16 1.67 0.09
N PHE A 115 -3.91 1.47 1.17
CA PHE A 115 -4.26 2.52 2.10
C PHE A 115 -4.38 1.98 3.52
N SER A 116 -3.82 2.71 4.49
CA SER A 116 -3.95 2.38 5.91
C SER A 116 -5.19 3.05 6.50
N CYS A 117 -6.17 2.24 6.93
CA CYS A 117 -7.30 2.74 7.70
C CYS A 117 -6.93 2.72 9.19
N GLY A 118 -7.18 3.84 9.90
CA GLY A 118 -6.69 4.02 11.26
C GLY A 118 -5.39 4.81 11.30
N GLY A 119 -4.79 4.97 12.46
CA GLY A 119 -3.59 5.78 12.65
C GLY A 119 -3.57 6.44 14.02
N ILE A 120 -3.00 7.63 14.12
CA ILE A 120 -2.99 8.46 15.32
C ILE A 120 -4.38 9.04 15.53
N VAL A 121 -5.01 8.72 16.64
CA VAL A 121 -6.36 9.24 16.97
C VAL A 121 -6.35 10.75 17.12
N THR A 122 -7.29 11.43 16.46
CA THR A 122 -7.40 12.88 16.48
C THR A 122 -8.84 13.32 16.71
N ASP A 123 -8.99 14.55 17.24
CA ASP A 123 -10.27 15.26 17.27
C ASP A 123 -10.56 15.96 15.93
N LEU A 124 -11.68 16.73 15.86
CA LEU A 124 -12.08 17.47 14.66
C LEU A 124 -11.15 18.64 14.31
N HIS A 125 -10.21 19.00 15.18
CA HIS A 125 -9.17 19.99 14.94
C HIS A 125 -7.82 19.35 14.64
N ALA A 126 -7.79 18.03 14.37
CA ALA A 126 -6.59 17.21 14.14
C ALA A 126 -5.62 17.18 15.33
N ARG A 127 -6.07 17.51 16.56
CA ARG A 127 -5.26 17.40 17.77
C ARG A 127 -5.17 15.95 18.21
N THR A 128 -3.99 15.53 18.65
CA THR A 128 -3.78 14.25 19.31
C THR A 128 -3.93 14.40 20.84
N ASP A 129 -3.80 13.31 21.58
CA ASP A 129 -3.71 13.31 23.05
C ASP A 129 -2.39 13.88 23.58
N VAL A 130 -1.38 13.98 22.70
CA VAL A 130 -0.10 14.65 23.02
C VAL A 130 -0.22 16.14 22.73
N THR A 131 -0.12 16.93 23.77
CA THR A 131 -0.27 18.39 23.68
C THR A 131 0.72 19.02 22.69
N GLY A 132 0.20 19.65 21.62
CA GLY A 132 0.99 20.30 20.55
C GLY A 132 1.37 19.40 19.40
N LEU A 133 0.96 18.14 19.43
CA LEU A 133 1.09 17.23 18.30
C LEU A 133 -0.23 17.14 17.56
N TYR A 134 -0.16 17.30 16.25
CA TYR A 134 -1.28 17.16 15.31
C TYR A 134 -0.99 16.02 14.34
N ALA A 135 -2.06 15.36 13.88
CA ALA A 135 -1.95 14.37 12.81
C ALA A 135 -3.07 14.59 11.79
N ILE A 136 -2.72 14.52 10.51
CA ILE A 136 -3.66 14.74 9.39
C ILE A 136 -3.44 13.69 8.30
N GLY A 137 -4.44 13.52 7.42
CA GLY A 137 -4.38 12.61 6.30
C GLY A 137 -4.29 11.14 6.71
N GLU A 138 -3.61 10.33 5.90
CA GLU A 138 -3.52 8.87 6.11
C GLU A 138 -2.85 8.47 7.44
N ALA A 139 -2.01 9.35 8.01
CA ALA A 139 -1.39 9.12 9.32
C ALA A 139 -2.38 9.23 10.49
N ALA A 140 -3.52 9.92 10.29
CA ALA A 140 -4.53 10.16 11.32
C ALA A 140 -5.63 9.11 11.32
N CYS A 141 -6.25 8.91 12.49
CA CYS A 141 -7.49 8.16 12.65
C CYS A 141 -8.61 9.10 13.08
N THR A 142 -9.31 9.65 12.09
CA THR A 142 -10.47 10.54 12.29
C THR A 142 -11.78 9.77 12.45
N GLY A 143 -11.77 8.45 12.18
CA GLY A 143 -12.96 7.59 12.12
C GLY A 143 -13.68 7.59 10.77
N LEU A 144 -13.29 8.45 9.82
CA LEU A 144 -13.96 8.61 8.52
C LEU A 144 -13.96 7.31 7.69
N HIS A 145 -12.85 6.58 7.67
CA HIS A 145 -12.66 5.48 6.73
C HIS A 145 -13.15 4.12 7.23
N GLY A 146 -13.30 3.93 8.53
CA GLY A 146 -13.68 2.63 9.09
C GLY A 146 -12.77 1.51 8.60
N ALA A 147 -13.36 0.38 8.21
CA ALA A 147 -12.62 -0.80 7.76
C ALA A 147 -12.20 -0.76 6.28
N ASN A 148 -12.76 0.15 5.49
CA ASN A 148 -12.53 0.19 4.03
C ASN A 148 -12.79 1.59 3.48
N ARG A 149 -11.73 2.31 3.12
CA ARG A 149 -11.82 3.68 2.63
C ARG A 149 -12.59 3.76 1.30
N LEU A 150 -13.52 4.71 1.21
CA LEU A 150 -14.13 5.09 -0.06
C LEU A 150 -13.14 5.89 -0.91
N ALA A 151 -13.04 5.57 -2.19
CA ALA A 151 -12.16 6.25 -3.13
C ALA A 151 -12.37 7.76 -3.12
N SER A 152 -11.29 8.52 -3.25
CA SER A 152 -11.21 9.99 -3.25
C SER A 152 -11.46 10.69 -1.91
N ASN A 153 -12.03 10.04 -0.90
CA ASN A 153 -12.26 10.66 0.41
C ASN A 153 -10.97 11.01 1.16
N SER A 154 -9.87 10.30 0.90
CA SER A 154 -8.58 10.60 1.54
C SER A 154 -8.06 12.01 1.22
N LEU A 155 -8.20 12.47 -0.03
CA LEU A 155 -7.80 13.84 -0.40
C LEU A 155 -8.68 14.91 0.28
N LEU A 156 -9.99 14.66 0.37
CA LEU A 156 -10.92 15.55 1.07
C LEU A 156 -10.61 15.62 2.57
N GLU A 157 -10.32 14.48 3.18
CA GLU A 157 -9.87 14.41 4.59
C GLU A 157 -8.59 15.23 4.80
N CYS A 158 -7.57 15.04 3.95
CA CYS A 158 -6.34 15.80 4.03
C CYS A 158 -6.60 17.32 4.01
N LEU A 159 -7.42 17.80 3.08
CA LEU A 159 -7.72 19.22 2.93
C LEU A 159 -8.48 19.79 4.14
N VAL A 160 -9.56 19.13 4.54
CA VAL A 160 -10.42 19.60 5.64
C VAL A 160 -9.68 19.63 6.97
N PHE A 161 -8.97 18.55 7.30
CA PHE A 161 -8.25 18.48 8.58
C PHE A 161 -6.97 19.32 8.59
N SER A 162 -6.33 19.57 7.43
CA SER A 162 -5.22 20.53 7.35
C SER A 162 -5.68 21.95 7.65
N GLU A 163 -6.82 22.36 7.10
CA GLU A 163 -7.42 23.68 7.37
C GLU A 163 -7.80 23.82 8.84
N ALA A 164 -8.45 22.80 9.41
CA ALA A 164 -8.84 22.80 10.81
C ALA A 164 -7.64 22.86 11.75
N ALA A 165 -6.57 22.07 11.46
CA ALA A 165 -5.32 22.11 12.21
C ALA A 165 -4.64 23.49 12.14
N ALA A 166 -4.55 24.07 10.94
CA ALA A 166 -3.95 25.39 10.74
C ALA A 166 -4.69 26.48 11.51
N ALA A 167 -6.02 26.48 11.45
CA ALA A 167 -6.85 27.43 12.19
C ALA A 167 -6.62 27.30 13.71
N ASP A 168 -6.56 26.08 14.23
CA ASP A 168 -6.32 25.82 15.65
C ASP A 168 -4.94 26.26 16.11
N ILE A 169 -3.90 25.95 15.32
CA ILE A 169 -2.50 26.33 15.61
C ILE A 169 -2.35 27.84 15.64
N LEU A 170 -3.00 28.57 14.70
CA LEU A 170 -2.98 30.04 14.66
C LEU A 170 -3.73 30.68 15.84
N ALA A 171 -4.84 30.07 16.26
CA ALA A 171 -5.62 30.54 17.40
C ALA A 171 -4.92 30.26 18.76
N ASN A 172 -4.07 29.22 18.82
CA ASN A 172 -3.42 28.77 20.04
C ASN A 172 -1.88 28.72 19.86
N PRO A 173 -1.22 29.86 19.62
CA PRO A 173 0.22 29.89 19.38
C PRO A 173 0.99 29.40 20.61
N ARG A 174 1.98 28.56 20.37
CA ARG A 174 2.83 28.01 21.42
C ARG A 174 4.19 28.72 21.44
N PRO A 175 4.83 28.79 22.62
CA PRO A 175 6.18 29.28 22.69
C PRO A 175 7.09 28.39 21.82
N ARG A 176 8.09 29.02 21.20
CA ARG A 176 9.11 28.30 20.43
C ARG A 176 9.83 27.31 21.35
N ALA A 177 10.01 26.08 20.90
CA ALA A 177 10.78 25.09 21.64
C ALA A 177 12.21 25.61 21.93
N GLU A 178 12.72 25.30 23.11
CA GLU A 178 14.15 25.46 23.41
C GLU A 178 14.98 24.60 22.44
N SER A 179 16.29 24.88 22.36
CA SER A 179 17.17 24.14 21.46
C SER A 179 17.10 22.63 21.75
N LEU A 180 16.87 21.84 20.71
CA LEU A 180 16.93 20.40 20.83
C LEU A 180 18.39 19.94 21.03
N PRO A 181 18.62 18.88 21.83
CA PRO A 181 19.93 18.28 21.93
C PRO A 181 20.40 17.82 20.56
N GLN A 182 21.70 17.98 20.30
CA GLN A 182 22.29 17.45 19.07
C GLN A 182 22.37 15.92 19.14
N TRP A 183 22.17 15.28 17.99
CA TRP A 183 22.37 13.84 17.87
C TRP A 183 23.85 13.49 18.10
N ASP A 184 24.13 12.54 18.98
CA ASP A 184 25.48 12.10 19.33
C ASP A 184 25.80 10.77 18.64
N GLU A 185 26.68 10.84 17.63
CA GLU A 185 27.14 9.66 16.87
C GLU A 185 28.50 9.11 17.40
N SER A 186 28.97 9.56 18.55
CA SER A 186 30.31 9.19 19.06
C SER A 186 30.48 7.70 19.39
N ARG A 187 29.35 6.96 19.49
CA ARG A 187 29.31 5.55 19.86
C ARG A 187 29.07 4.59 18.71
N VAL A 188 28.91 5.09 17.52
CA VAL A 188 28.57 4.27 16.35
C VAL A 188 29.60 4.47 15.24
N THR A 189 29.74 3.45 14.40
CA THR A 189 30.63 3.47 13.23
C THR A 189 29.83 3.38 11.94
N ASP A 190 30.44 3.70 10.82
CA ASP A 190 29.83 3.44 9.51
C ASP A 190 29.72 1.93 9.29
N SER A 191 28.60 1.50 8.72
CA SER A 191 28.41 0.10 8.36
C SER A 191 29.23 -0.24 7.12
N ASP A 192 30.00 -1.33 7.19
CA ASP A 192 30.74 -1.87 6.05
C ASP A 192 29.80 -2.56 5.02
N GLU A 193 28.58 -2.93 5.44
CA GLU A 193 27.62 -3.68 4.63
C GLU A 193 26.21 -3.06 4.67
N ALA A 194 25.84 -2.34 3.61
CA ALA A 194 24.46 -1.88 3.42
C ALA A 194 23.48 -3.01 3.01
N ILE A 195 24.00 -4.19 2.63
CA ILE A 195 23.20 -5.30 2.14
C ILE A 195 22.26 -5.88 3.22
N VAL A 196 22.63 -5.77 4.49
CA VAL A 196 21.82 -6.30 5.61
C VAL A 196 20.46 -5.60 5.68
N ILE A 197 20.45 -4.27 5.58
CA ILE A 197 19.21 -3.47 5.61
C ILE A 197 18.33 -3.80 4.39
N ALA A 198 18.93 -3.84 3.19
CA ALA A 198 18.22 -4.16 1.97
C ALA A 198 17.63 -5.58 2.00
N HIS A 199 18.38 -6.56 2.51
CA HIS A 199 17.92 -7.93 2.68
C HIS A 199 16.75 -8.02 3.67
N ASN A 200 16.86 -7.37 4.81
CA ASN A 200 15.79 -7.37 5.82
C ASN A 200 14.50 -6.74 5.28
N TRP A 201 14.60 -5.67 4.48
CA TRP A 201 13.48 -5.09 3.77
C TRP A 201 12.80 -6.07 2.81
N ASP A 202 13.56 -6.77 1.99
CA ASP A 202 13.02 -7.73 1.02
C ASP A 202 12.38 -8.92 1.72
N GLU A 203 13.01 -9.43 2.76
CA GLU A 203 12.47 -10.53 3.57
C GLU A 203 11.16 -10.11 4.26
N LEU A 204 11.14 -8.92 4.90
CA LEU A 204 9.95 -8.38 5.57
C LEU A 204 8.78 -8.26 4.61
N ARG A 205 8.98 -7.62 3.46
CA ARG A 205 7.93 -7.45 2.44
C ARG A 205 7.39 -8.79 1.96
N ARG A 206 8.26 -9.75 1.69
CA ARG A 206 7.88 -11.06 1.17
C ARG A 206 7.08 -11.87 2.18
N PHE A 207 7.53 -12.01 3.41
CA PHE A 207 6.77 -12.81 4.37
C PHE A 207 5.49 -12.11 4.86
N MET A 208 5.45 -10.76 4.90
CA MET A 208 4.21 -10.03 5.15
C MET A 208 3.19 -10.31 4.06
N TRP A 209 3.59 -10.32 2.79
CA TRP A 209 2.73 -10.71 1.69
C TRP A 209 2.23 -12.15 1.80
N ASP A 210 3.13 -13.09 2.08
CA ASP A 210 2.81 -14.52 2.10
C ASP A 210 1.93 -14.93 3.30
N TYR A 211 2.16 -14.33 4.48
CA TYR A 211 1.57 -14.77 5.74
C TYR A 211 0.61 -13.78 6.39
N VAL A 212 0.73 -12.49 6.14
CA VAL A 212 -0.06 -11.40 6.73
C VAL A 212 -0.86 -10.62 5.67
N GLY A 213 -0.96 -11.14 4.46
CA GLY A 213 -1.68 -10.55 3.33
C GLY A 213 -3.21 -10.52 3.52
N ILE A 214 -3.96 -10.70 2.43
CA ILE A 214 -5.42 -10.50 2.40
C ILE A 214 -6.15 -11.52 3.28
N VAL A 215 -5.85 -12.83 3.11
CA VAL A 215 -6.47 -13.91 3.89
C VAL A 215 -5.47 -14.46 4.90
N ARG A 216 -5.80 -14.30 6.19
CA ARG A 216 -4.93 -14.66 7.32
C ARG A 216 -5.48 -15.86 8.08
N THR A 217 -4.58 -16.72 8.54
CA THR A 217 -4.89 -17.83 9.46
C THR A 217 -3.99 -17.77 10.67
N ASN A 218 -4.42 -18.31 11.81
CA ASN A 218 -3.61 -18.37 13.03
C ASN A 218 -2.23 -19.02 12.78
N LYS A 219 -2.16 -20.03 11.93
CA LYS A 219 -0.90 -20.71 11.57
C LYS A 219 0.05 -19.78 10.81
N ARG A 220 -0.46 -19.00 9.85
CA ARG A 220 0.32 -18.01 9.09
C ARG A 220 0.78 -16.87 9.98
N LEU A 221 -0.12 -16.30 10.80
CA LEU A 221 0.20 -15.21 11.71
C LEU A 221 1.27 -15.59 12.75
N ARG A 222 1.23 -16.83 13.28
CA ARG A 222 2.29 -17.33 14.20
C ARG A 222 3.66 -17.41 13.49
N ARG A 223 3.70 -17.82 12.23
CA ARG A 223 4.94 -17.82 11.44
C ARG A 223 5.48 -16.42 11.25
N ALA A 224 4.63 -15.48 10.83
CA ALA A 224 5.01 -14.07 10.67
C ALA A 224 5.52 -13.49 11.99
N GLN A 225 4.82 -13.69 13.11
CA GLN A 225 5.25 -13.23 14.43
C GLN A 225 6.63 -13.75 14.81
N HIS A 226 6.93 -15.02 14.50
CA HIS A 226 8.23 -15.60 14.79
C HIS A 226 9.35 -14.92 13.98
N ARG A 227 9.10 -14.69 12.67
CA ARG A 227 10.08 -14.03 11.79
C ARG A 227 10.27 -12.54 12.15
N ILE A 228 9.20 -11.81 12.43
CA ILE A 228 9.28 -10.41 12.87
C ILE A 228 10.16 -10.27 14.11
N ARG A 229 10.00 -11.17 15.11
CA ARG A 229 10.83 -11.13 16.31
C ARG A 229 12.32 -11.41 16.04
N LEU A 230 12.62 -12.21 15.02
CA LEU A 230 14.00 -12.45 14.61
C LEU A 230 14.58 -11.19 13.94
N LEU A 231 13.89 -10.66 12.93
CA LEU A 231 14.30 -9.43 12.24
C LEU A 231 14.44 -8.25 13.21
N ALA A 232 13.49 -8.06 14.12
CA ALA A 232 13.56 -6.97 15.11
C ALA A 232 14.83 -7.03 15.96
N ARG A 233 15.31 -8.24 16.34
CA ARG A 233 16.56 -8.38 17.07
C ARG A 233 17.80 -8.06 16.21
N GLU A 234 17.80 -8.47 14.95
CA GLU A 234 18.89 -8.15 14.01
C GLU A 234 18.95 -6.64 13.75
N ILE A 235 17.79 -5.98 13.58
CA ILE A 235 17.69 -4.54 13.41
C ILE A 235 18.18 -3.81 14.66
N GLU A 236 17.79 -4.25 15.85
CA GLU A 236 18.20 -3.66 17.13
C GLU A 236 19.71 -3.81 17.35
N GLU A 237 20.29 -4.96 17.01
CA GLU A 237 21.72 -5.19 17.04
C GLU A 237 22.47 -4.26 16.06
N PHE A 238 21.98 -4.13 14.83
CA PHE A 238 22.53 -3.23 13.83
C PHE A 238 22.45 -1.77 14.28
N TYR A 239 21.29 -1.32 14.77
CA TYR A 239 21.07 0.03 15.28
C TYR A 239 22.02 0.39 16.44
N SER A 240 22.35 -0.59 17.28
CA SER A 240 23.21 -0.38 18.45
C SER A 240 24.69 -0.16 18.10
N ASN A 241 25.12 -0.57 16.90
CA ASN A 241 26.54 -0.57 16.52
C ASN A 241 26.86 0.38 15.37
N PHE A 242 25.89 0.70 14.53
CA PHE A 242 26.13 1.43 13.29
C PHE A 242 25.37 2.76 13.22
N ARG A 243 25.87 3.65 12.37
CA ARG A 243 25.25 4.95 12.11
C ARG A 243 23.85 4.76 11.51
N VAL A 244 22.92 5.53 12.02
CA VAL A 244 21.52 5.47 11.60
C VAL A 244 21.35 6.08 10.21
N SER A 245 20.79 5.31 9.29
CA SER A 245 20.35 5.76 7.98
C SER A 245 18.82 5.88 7.89
N ASN A 246 18.31 6.57 6.89
CA ASN A 246 16.86 6.65 6.66
C ASN A 246 16.25 5.26 6.46
N ASP A 247 16.90 4.39 5.69
CA ASP A 247 16.42 3.03 5.42
C ASP A 247 16.37 2.17 6.70
N LEU A 248 17.28 2.41 7.64
CA LEU A 248 17.28 1.73 8.95
C LEU A 248 16.16 2.25 9.86
N ILE A 249 15.85 3.56 9.82
CA ILE A 249 14.74 4.14 10.60
C ILE A 249 13.39 3.63 10.12
N GLU A 250 13.24 3.45 8.81
CA GLU A 250 12.00 3.00 8.21
C GLU A 250 11.77 1.48 8.36
N LEU A 251 12.81 0.68 8.56
CA LEU A 251 12.76 -0.76 8.74
C LEU A 251 12.23 -1.16 10.12
#